data_6120adb5b35c75e814e61dd38e9d15cc
#
_entry.id   6120adb5b35c75e814e61dd38e9d15cc
#
_cell.length_a   1.000
_cell.length_b   1.000
_cell.length_c   1.000
_cell.angle_alpha   90.00
_cell.angle_beta   90.00
_cell.angle_gamma   90.00
#
_symmetry.space_group_name_H-M   'P 1'
#
loop_
_entity.id
_entity.type
_entity.pdbx_description
1 polymer ?
#
loop_
_entity_poly.entity_id
_entity_poly.type
_entity_poly.pdbx_seq_one_letter_code
_entity_poly.pdbx_strand_id
1 'polypeptide(L)'
;MYDGIKLFLEWVGYFFVAYLIGYSTFLFLSVVVGSLELYKHRRQEMFKSILPSDYYLPISIIVPAYNEEVTVADTVRSLLTLEYRAYEIIVVDDGSSDATSEVLAEAFDMHLVHRPIRRQINCQREEYVYETRAQKVPVTLIRKKNGGKADALNMGINAANFPYFICMDADS
;
A
#
# COMPACT_ATOMS: atom_id res chain seq x y z
N MET A 1 74.93 1.15 -5.04
CA MET A 1 73.93 0.23 -4.42
C MET A 1 73.12 0.94 -3.36
N TYR A 2 73.68 1.79 -2.51
CA TYR A 2 72.99 2.55 -1.45
C TYR A 2 71.94 3.54 -1.98
N ASP A 3 72.29 4.25 -3.07
CA ASP A 3 71.41 5.28 -3.68
C ASP A 3 70.13 4.67 -4.32
N GLY A 4 70.22 3.46 -4.87
CA GLY A 4 69.08 2.78 -5.42
C GLY A 4 68.06 2.33 -4.35
N ILE A 5 68.55 1.91 -3.18
CA ILE A 5 67.72 1.53 -2.05
C ILE A 5 67.00 2.76 -1.46
N LYS A 6 67.72 3.88 -1.37
CA LYS A 6 67.17 5.14 -0.88
C LYS A 6 66.03 5.65 -1.78
N LEU A 7 66.26 5.64 -3.09
CA LEU A 7 65.25 6.04 -4.09
C LEU A 7 64.02 5.13 -4.03
N PHE A 8 64.22 3.82 -3.88
CA PHE A 8 63.11 2.87 -3.74
C PHE A 8 62.28 3.14 -2.47
N LEU A 9 62.90 3.40 -1.35
CA LEU A 9 62.22 3.73 -0.10
C LEU A 9 61.44 5.05 -0.19
N GLU A 10 61.97 6.04 -0.87
CA GLU A 10 61.25 7.29 -1.14
C GLU A 10 59.97 7.05 -1.98
N TRP A 11 60.08 6.28 -3.06
CA TRP A 11 58.92 5.92 -3.88
C TRP A 11 57.87 5.16 -3.11
N VAL A 12 58.23 4.19 -2.28
CA VAL A 12 57.33 3.46 -1.37
C VAL A 12 56.65 4.43 -0.39
N GLY A 13 57.41 5.40 0.13
CA GLY A 13 56.85 6.43 1.01
C GLY A 13 55.80 7.29 0.31
N TYR A 14 56.08 7.77 -0.89
CA TYR A 14 55.08 8.54 -1.67
C TYR A 14 53.83 7.72 -2.02
N PHE A 15 54.03 6.46 -2.38
CA PHE A 15 52.88 5.55 -2.61
C PHE A 15 52.00 5.39 -1.37
N PHE A 16 52.62 5.19 -0.20
CA PHE A 16 51.88 5.06 1.06
C PHE A 16 51.12 6.33 1.43
N VAL A 17 51.74 7.50 1.24
CA VAL A 17 51.07 8.79 1.50
C VAL A 17 49.89 8.99 0.55
N ALA A 18 50.08 8.73 -0.73
CA ALA A 18 48.96 8.82 -1.69
C ALA A 18 47.81 7.86 -1.37
N TYR A 19 48.15 6.62 -0.97
CA TYR A 19 47.16 5.63 -0.54
C TYR A 19 46.40 6.10 0.68
N LEU A 20 47.06 6.61 1.71
CA LEU A 20 46.42 7.11 2.93
C LEU A 20 45.51 8.30 2.66
N ILE A 21 45.89 9.21 1.79
CA ILE A 21 45.03 10.35 1.38
C ILE A 21 43.77 9.83 0.67
N GLY A 22 43.94 8.92 -0.29
CA GLY A 22 42.82 8.34 -1.03
C GLY A 22 41.83 7.58 -0.10
N TYR A 23 42.39 6.76 0.79
CA TYR A 23 41.61 6.00 1.78
C TYR A 23 40.85 6.91 2.77
N SER A 24 41.52 7.93 3.30
CA SER A 24 40.91 8.92 4.18
C SER A 24 39.78 9.69 3.49
N THR A 25 39.98 10.09 2.23
CA THR A 25 38.97 10.77 1.43
C THR A 25 37.74 9.87 1.19
N PHE A 26 38.00 8.60 0.88
CA PHE A 26 36.94 7.62 0.69
C PHE A 26 36.09 7.44 1.99
N LEU A 27 36.76 7.30 3.14
CA LEU A 27 36.05 7.19 4.43
C LEU A 27 35.24 8.44 4.74
N PHE A 28 35.83 9.62 4.50
CA PHE A 28 35.12 10.88 4.73
C PHE A 28 33.85 10.99 3.85
N LEU A 29 33.96 10.68 2.56
CA LEU A 29 32.82 10.69 1.66
C LEU A 29 31.75 9.67 2.06
N SER A 30 32.14 8.47 2.51
CA SER A 30 31.22 7.44 2.99
C SER A 30 30.43 7.91 4.22
N VAL A 31 31.09 8.59 5.15
CA VAL A 31 30.40 9.16 6.33
C VAL A 31 29.45 10.29 5.93
N VAL A 32 29.85 11.16 5.02
CA VAL A 32 29.00 12.26 4.52
C VAL A 32 27.75 11.71 3.83
N VAL A 33 27.91 10.74 2.92
CA VAL A 33 26.77 10.12 2.22
C VAL A 33 25.85 9.41 3.22
N GLY A 34 26.40 8.62 4.14
CA GLY A 34 25.62 7.92 5.17
C GLY A 34 24.86 8.90 6.10
N SER A 35 25.48 10.03 6.47
CA SER A 35 24.82 11.03 7.32
C SER A 35 23.71 11.78 6.59
N LEU A 36 23.85 12.04 5.28
CA LEU A 36 22.80 12.64 4.47
C LEU A 36 21.56 11.73 4.34
N GLU A 37 21.80 10.42 4.18
CA GLU A 37 20.71 9.42 4.11
C GLU A 37 19.97 9.30 5.44
N LEU A 38 20.71 9.24 6.56
CA LEU A 38 20.13 9.26 7.91
C LEU A 38 19.36 10.55 8.20
N TYR A 39 19.86 11.69 7.72
CA TYR A 39 19.16 12.97 7.88
C TYR A 39 17.83 13.01 7.13
N LYS A 40 17.79 12.47 5.90
CA LYS A 40 16.53 12.33 5.14
C LYS A 40 15.55 11.41 5.86
N HIS A 41 16.01 10.29 6.39
CA HIS A 41 15.15 9.33 7.10
C HIS A 41 14.59 9.93 8.40
N ARG A 42 15.40 10.60 9.20
CA ARG A 42 14.96 11.32 10.41
C ARG A 42 13.97 12.43 10.10
N ARG A 43 14.15 13.14 8.99
CA ARG A 43 13.22 14.18 8.58
C ARG A 43 11.84 13.61 8.24
N GLN A 44 11.78 12.45 7.60
CA GLN A 44 10.51 11.77 7.31
C GLN A 44 9.82 11.27 8.58
N GLU A 45 10.57 10.77 9.56
CA GLU A 45 10.00 10.35 10.86
C GLU A 45 9.54 11.56 11.70
N MET A 46 10.27 12.66 11.65
CA MET A 46 9.86 13.89 12.34
C MET A 46 8.56 14.47 11.76
N PHE A 47 8.34 14.38 10.44
CA PHE A 47 7.06 14.75 9.83
C PHE A 47 5.92 13.84 10.30
N LYS A 48 6.16 12.54 10.51
CA LYS A 48 5.17 11.62 11.10
C LYS A 48 4.83 11.98 12.55
N SER A 49 5.78 12.50 13.32
CA SER A 49 5.56 12.89 14.72
C SER A 49 4.92 14.27 14.90
N ILE A 50 4.97 15.14 13.88
CA ILE A 50 4.35 16.47 13.90
C ILE A 50 2.87 16.41 13.51
N LEU A 51 2.45 15.38 12.77
CA LEU A 51 1.03 15.12 12.55
C LEU A 51 0.42 14.74 13.91
N PRO A 52 -0.65 15.40 14.37
CA PRO A 52 -1.35 14.97 15.57
C PRO A 52 -1.64 13.49 15.47
N SER A 53 -1.41 12.72 16.54
CA SER A 53 -1.57 11.25 16.56
C SER A 53 -3.00 10.80 16.19
N ASP A 54 -3.93 11.73 16.06
CA ASP A 54 -5.33 11.54 15.69
C ASP A 54 -5.65 11.90 14.22
N TYR A 55 -4.66 12.35 13.43
CA TYR A 55 -4.91 12.64 12.02
C TYR A 55 -4.72 11.39 11.16
N TYR A 56 -5.80 10.67 10.95
CA TYR A 56 -5.85 9.54 10.02
C TYR A 56 -6.35 10.02 8.66
N LEU A 57 -5.58 9.76 7.60
CA LEU A 57 -6.04 9.96 6.22
C LEU A 57 -7.17 8.96 5.93
N PRO A 58 -8.38 9.41 5.58
CA PRO A 58 -9.45 8.48 5.27
C PRO A 58 -9.16 7.70 3.99
N ILE A 59 -9.27 6.36 4.04
CA ILE A 59 -8.85 5.44 2.98
C ILE A 59 -9.98 4.48 2.64
N SER A 60 -10.27 4.29 1.36
CA SER A 60 -11.14 3.22 0.86
C SER A 60 -10.30 2.02 0.42
N ILE A 61 -10.51 0.85 1.01
CA ILE A 61 -9.87 -0.41 0.62
C ILE A 61 -10.77 -1.09 -0.39
N ILE A 62 -10.29 -1.26 -1.62
CA ILE A 62 -11.03 -1.86 -2.72
C ILE A 62 -10.52 -3.28 -2.94
N VAL A 63 -11.44 -4.25 -2.87
CA VAL A 63 -11.17 -5.67 -3.02
C VAL A 63 -11.96 -6.20 -4.20
N PRO A 64 -11.37 -6.33 -5.40
CA PRO A 64 -12.03 -7.01 -6.52
C PRO A 64 -12.07 -8.51 -6.23
N ALA A 65 -13.21 -9.14 -6.44
CA ALA A 65 -13.44 -10.56 -6.25
C ALA A 65 -14.10 -11.18 -7.50
N TYR A 66 -13.67 -12.38 -7.89
CA TYR A 66 -14.28 -13.15 -8.94
C TYR A 66 -14.11 -14.64 -8.66
N ASN A 67 -15.19 -15.34 -8.33
CA ASN A 67 -15.18 -16.76 -7.93
C ASN A 67 -14.29 -17.03 -6.71
N GLU A 68 -14.48 -16.25 -5.66
CA GLU A 68 -13.69 -16.26 -4.41
C GLU A 68 -14.54 -16.65 -3.19
N GLU A 69 -15.54 -17.54 -3.35
CA GLU A 69 -16.45 -17.93 -2.26
C GLU A 69 -15.75 -18.48 -1.02
N VAL A 70 -14.54 -19.06 -1.19
CA VAL A 70 -13.78 -19.66 -0.10
C VAL A 70 -12.97 -18.61 0.67
N THR A 71 -12.42 -17.60 0.00
CA THR A 71 -11.42 -16.69 0.54
C THR A 71 -11.95 -15.32 0.90
N VAL A 72 -12.97 -14.83 0.20
CA VAL A 72 -13.44 -13.44 0.31
C VAL A 72 -13.87 -13.04 1.73
N ALA A 73 -14.54 -13.94 2.47
CA ALA A 73 -14.98 -13.64 3.82
C ALA A 73 -13.81 -13.52 4.80
N ASP A 74 -12.79 -14.37 4.66
CA ASP A 74 -11.61 -14.34 5.52
C ASP A 74 -10.72 -13.12 5.21
N THR A 75 -10.61 -12.74 3.95
CA THR A 75 -9.94 -11.50 3.53
C THR A 75 -10.60 -10.27 4.18
N VAL A 76 -11.92 -10.16 4.13
CA VAL A 76 -12.64 -9.04 4.78
C VAL A 76 -12.48 -9.08 6.29
N ARG A 77 -12.55 -10.28 6.94
CA ARG A 77 -12.28 -10.41 8.39
C ARG A 77 -10.88 -9.93 8.74
N SER A 78 -9.88 -10.30 7.96
CA SER A 78 -8.50 -9.84 8.15
C SER A 78 -8.38 -8.32 8.05
N LEU A 79 -9.02 -7.70 7.06
CA LEU A 79 -9.06 -6.25 6.89
C LEU A 79 -9.75 -5.53 8.07
N LEU A 80 -10.77 -6.14 8.65
CA LEU A 80 -11.48 -5.59 9.83
C LEU A 80 -10.63 -5.61 11.11
N THR A 81 -9.50 -6.36 11.14
CA THR A 81 -8.56 -6.35 12.26
C THR A 81 -7.55 -5.21 12.20
N LEU A 82 -7.53 -4.42 11.13
CA LEU A 82 -6.59 -3.32 10.98
C LEU A 82 -6.78 -2.27 12.08
N GLU A 83 -5.70 -1.92 12.75
CA GLU A 83 -5.66 -0.83 13.73
C GLU A 83 -5.60 0.55 13.04
N TYR A 84 -6.60 0.85 12.20
CA TYR A 84 -6.74 2.13 11.51
C TYR A 84 -8.13 2.71 11.77
N ARG A 85 -8.23 4.02 11.99
CA ARG A 85 -9.50 4.63 12.46
C ARG A 85 -10.41 5.11 11.35
N ALA A 86 -9.86 5.46 10.19
CA ALA A 86 -10.60 6.14 9.13
C ALA A 86 -10.50 5.35 7.81
N TYR A 87 -11.18 4.21 7.73
CA TYR A 87 -11.24 3.44 6.49
C TYR A 87 -12.61 2.80 6.28
N GLU A 88 -12.87 2.45 5.05
CA GLU A 88 -13.99 1.62 4.60
C GLU A 88 -13.47 0.48 3.73
N ILE A 89 -14.25 -0.59 3.61
CA ILE A 89 -13.94 -1.72 2.74
C ILE A 89 -15.01 -1.80 1.65
N ILE A 90 -14.58 -1.87 0.39
CA ILE A 90 -15.47 -1.99 -0.76
C ILE A 90 -15.08 -3.26 -1.51
N VAL A 91 -15.88 -4.30 -1.41
CA VAL A 91 -15.72 -5.53 -2.17
C VAL A 91 -16.51 -5.39 -3.47
N VAL A 92 -15.88 -5.67 -4.59
CA VAL A 92 -16.53 -5.62 -5.91
C VAL A 92 -16.52 -7.01 -6.50
N ASP A 93 -17.67 -7.67 -6.49
CA ASP A 93 -17.92 -8.95 -7.16
C ASP A 93 -18.11 -8.70 -8.66
N ASP A 94 -17.15 -9.12 -9.46
CA ASP A 94 -17.12 -8.95 -10.92
C ASP A 94 -17.95 -10.03 -11.64
N GLY A 95 -19.16 -10.26 -11.18
CA GLY A 95 -20.10 -11.20 -11.78
C GLY A 95 -19.68 -12.65 -11.56
N SER A 96 -19.36 -13.02 -10.32
CA SER A 96 -19.04 -14.40 -9.95
C SER A 96 -20.16 -15.36 -10.29
N SER A 97 -19.78 -16.57 -10.68
CA SER A 97 -20.70 -17.68 -10.96
C SER A 97 -20.90 -18.62 -9.77
N ASP A 98 -20.09 -18.45 -8.73
CA ASP A 98 -20.17 -19.15 -7.45
C ASP A 98 -20.96 -18.36 -6.40
N ALA A 99 -20.91 -18.77 -5.14
CA ALA A 99 -21.60 -18.14 -4.03
C ALA A 99 -20.83 -16.97 -3.37
N THR A 100 -19.87 -16.33 -4.08
CA THR A 100 -19.02 -15.25 -3.53
C THR A 100 -19.83 -14.14 -2.86
N SER A 101 -20.85 -13.59 -3.54
CA SER A 101 -21.66 -12.50 -2.99
C SER A 101 -22.53 -12.95 -1.83
N GLU A 102 -23.13 -14.14 -1.93
CA GLU A 102 -24.02 -14.70 -0.93
C GLU A 102 -23.28 -15.01 0.38
N VAL A 103 -22.09 -15.63 0.28
CA VAL A 103 -21.23 -15.95 1.42
C VAL A 103 -20.82 -14.67 2.15
N LEU A 104 -20.46 -13.62 1.41
CA LEU A 104 -20.08 -12.36 2.04
C LEU A 104 -21.26 -11.66 2.70
N ALA A 105 -22.40 -11.62 2.01
CA ALA A 105 -23.62 -10.99 2.54
C ALA A 105 -24.11 -11.67 3.84
N GLU A 106 -24.04 -13.00 3.91
CA GLU A 106 -24.41 -13.77 5.09
C GLU A 106 -23.38 -13.59 6.22
N ALA A 107 -22.08 -13.67 5.91
CA ALA A 107 -21.02 -13.60 6.93
C ALA A 107 -20.98 -12.25 7.68
N PHE A 108 -21.47 -11.18 7.07
CA PHE A 108 -21.42 -9.82 7.62
C PHE A 108 -22.83 -9.19 7.84
N ASP A 109 -23.89 -9.99 7.82
CA ASP A 109 -25.29 -9.52 7.96
C ASP A 109 -25.58 -8.28 7.09
N MET A 110 -25.25 -8.38 5.81
CA MET A 110 -25.39 -7.27 4.88
C MET A 110 -26.83 -7.18 4.36
N HIS A 111 -27.26 -5.98 4.07
CA HIS A 111 -28.60 -5.73 3.52
C HIS A 111 -28.52 -4.96 2.21
N LEU A 112 -29.45 -5.22 1.31
CA LEU A 112 -29.58 -4.54 0.04
C LEU A 112 -29.87 -3.06 0.24
N VAL A 113 -29.15 -2.20 -0.44
CA VAL A 113 -29.33 -0.75 -0.41
C VAL A 113 -29.43 -0.16 -1.81
N HIS A 114 -30.18 0.93 -1.95
CA HIS A 114 -30.21 1.73 -3.15
C HIS A 114 -29.26 2.92 -3.00
N ARG A 115 -27.97 2.67 -3.28
CA ARG A 115 -26.94 3.70 -3.21
C ARG A 115 -26.56 4.16 -4.62
N PRO A 116 -26.74 5.45 -4.97
CA PRO A 116 -26.28 5.97 -6.25
C PRO A 116 -24.74 6.03 -6.27
N ILE A 117 -24.12 5.35 -7.22
CA ILE A 117 -22.68 5.36 -7.41
C ILE A 117 -22.31 6.44 -8.43
N ARG A 118 -21.38 7.34 -8.07
CA ARG A 118 -20.88 8.36 -8.99
C ARG A 118 -20.03 7.70 -10.08
N ARG A 119 -20.41 7.88 -11.34
CA ARG A 119 -19.69 7.29 -12.48
C ARG A 119 -18.69 8.28 -13.06
N GLN A 120 -17.57 8.46 -12.40
CA GLN A 120 -16.46 9.30 -12.89
C GLN A 120 -15.57 8.52 -13.86
N ILE A 121 -15.38 7.22 -13.62
CA ILE A 121 -14.61 6.31 -14.44
C ILE A 121 -15.56 5.32 -15.08
N ASN A 122 -15.35 5.03 -16.38
CA ASN A 122 -16.21 4.09 -17.10
C ASN A 122 -16.05 2.67 -16.56
N CYS A 123 -17.17 2.01 -16.25
CA CYS A 123 -17.24 0.62 -15.80
C CYS A 123 -18.63 0.05 -16.06
N GLN A 124 -18.76 -1.28 -16.03
CA GLN A 124 -20.05 -1.99 -16.10
C GLN A 124 -20.97 -1.57 -14.96
N ARG A 125 -22.29 -1.73 -15.16
CA ARG A 125 -23.29 -1.33 -14.16
C ARG A 125 -23.33 -2.31 -13.00
N GLU A 126 -23.54 -1.75 -11.80
CA GLU A 126 -23.93 -2.48 -10.61
C GLU A 126 -25.29 -3.19 -10.82
N GLU A 127 -25.39 -4.40 -10.31
CA GLU A 127 -26.63 -5.16 -10.22
C GLU A 127 -27.26 -5.00 -8.85
N TYR A 128 -26.43 -5.15 -7.82
CA TYR A 128 -26.84 -5.05 -6.42
C TYR A 128 -25.74 -4.38 -5.60
N VAL A 129 -26.16 -3.62 -4.58
CA VAL A 129 -25.27 -3.05 -3.57
C VAL A 129 -25.78 -3.47 -2.20
N TYR A 130 -24.88 -4.03 -1.40
CA TYR A 130 -25.16 -4.43 -0.03
C TYR A 130 -24.24 -3.66 0.92
N GLU A 131 -24.75 -3.32 2.11
CA GLU A 131 -23.96 -2.67 3.16
C GLU A 131 -24.19 -3.35 4.50
N THR A 132 -23.20 -3.33 5.38
CA THR A 132 -23.29 -3.80 6.76
C THR A 132 -24.15 -2.85 7.60
N ARG A 133 -24.96 -3.34 8.55
CA ARG A 133 -25.88 -2.51 9.33
C ARG A 133 -25.15 -1.69 10.37
N ALA A 134 -24.44 -2.05 11.23
CA ALA A 134 -23.90 -1.24 12.34
C ALA A 134 -22.49 -1.70 12.74
N GLN A 135 -21.56 -1.68 11.81
CA GLN A 135 -20.18 -2.00 12.09
C GLN A 135 -19.35 -0.74 12.29
N LYS A 136 -18.28 -0.85 13.10
CA LYS A 136 -17.33 0.23 13.33
C LYS A 136 -16.66 0.67 12.02
N VAL A 137 -16.44 -0.28 11.11
CA VAL A 137 -15.88 -0.07 9.77
C VAL A 137 -16.97 -0.41 8.75
N PRO A 138 -17.35 0.54 7.87
CA PRO A 138 -18.31 0.26 6.82
C PRO A 138 -17.75 -0.76 5.82
N VAL A 139 -18.55 -1.79 5.53
CA VAL A 139 -18.26 -2.75 4.46
C VAL A 139 -19.37 -2.68 3.43
N THR A 140 -19.00 -2.42 2.19
CA THR A 140 -19.92 -2.37 1.05
C THR A 140 -19.56 -3.50 0.08
N LEU A 141 -20.54 -4.29 -0.34
CA LEU A 141 -20.42 -5.27 -1.41
C LEU A 141 -21.18 -4.76 -2.63
N ILE A 142 -20.52 -4.72 -3.77
CA ILE A 142 -21.11 -4.33 -5.04
C ILE A 142 -21.01 -5.51 -6.00
N ARG A 143 -22.14 -6.07 -6.40
CA ARG A 143 -22.20 -7.05 -7.49
C ARG A 143 -22.45 -6.34 -8.80
N LYS A 144 -21.69 -6.68 -9.83
CA LYS A 144 -21.83 -6.11 -11.18
C LYS A 144 -21.68 -7.18 -12.27
N LYS A 145 -21.99 -6.83 -13.50
CA LYS A 145 -21.69 -7.69 -14.65
C LYS A 145 -20.19 -7.80 -14.83
N ASN A 146 -19.71 -9.00 -15.19
CA ASN A 146 -18.30 -9.24 -15.43
C ASN A 146 -17.76 -8.26 -16.48
N GLY A 147 -16.67 -7.59 -16.14
CA GLY A 147 -15.93 -6.64 -16.99
C GLY A 147 -14.43 -6.79 -16.84
N GLY A 148 -13.99 -7.73 -15.97
CA GLY A 148 -12.60 -7.98 -15.62
C GLY A 148 -12.11 -7.11 -14.47
N LYS A 149 -10.95 -7.50 -13.91
CA LYS A 149 -10.35 -6.90 -12.70
C LYS A 149 -10.23 -5.38 -12.76
N ALA A 150 -9.80 -4.82 -13.89
CA ALA A 150 -9.68 -3.38 -14.03
C ALA A 150 -11.03 -2.66 -13.95
N ASP A 151 -12.07 -3.24 -14.52
CA ASP A 151 -13.44 -2.72 -14.48
C ASP A 151 -14.03 -2.81 -13.06
N ALA A 152 -13.74 -3.89 -12.33
CA ALA A 152 -14.09 -4.04 -10.92
C ALA A 152 -13.42 -2.97 -10.05
N LEU A 153 -12.12 -2.70 -10.27
CA LEU A 153 -11.41 -1.64 -9.59
C LEU A 153 -12.01 -0.25 -9.89
N ASN A 154 -12.36 0.02 -11.15
CA ASN A 154 -13.02 1.27 -11.54
C ASN A 154 -14.36 1.45 -10.83
N MET A 155 -15.15 0.39 -10.68
CA MET A 155 -16.39 0.41 -9.90
C MET A 155 -16.11 0.74 -8.43
N GLY A 156 -15.11 0.10 -7.81
CA GLY A 156 -14.71 0.38 -6.43
C GLY A 156 -14.28 1.84 -6.23
N ILE A 157 -13.48 2.40 -7.16
CA ILE A 157 -13.06 3.80 -7.13
C ILE A 157 -14.27 4.74 -7.24
N ASN A 158 -15.21 4.44 -8.13
CA ASN A 158 -16.45 5.23 -8.28
C ASN A 158 -17.32 5.19 -7.02
N ALA A 159 -17.30 4.08 -6.26
CA ALA A 159 -18.06 3.89 -5.05
C ALA A 159 -17.37 4.43 -3.78
N ALA A 160 -16.07 4.71 -3.85
CA ALA A 160 -15.28 5.19 -2.72
C ALA A 160 -15.81 6.53 -2.18
N ASN A 161 -15.94 6.60 -0.84
CA ASN A 161 -16.32 7.83 -0.15
C ASN A 161 -15.09 8.68 0.23
N PHE A 162 -13.92 8.07 0.29
CA PHE A 162 -12.69 8.73 0.75
C PHE A 162 -11.79 9.11 -0.42
N PRO A 163 -10.95 10.15 -0.24
CA PRO A 163 -10.11 10.68 -1.31
C PRO A 163 -8.91 9.80 -1.67
N TYR A 164 -8.56 8.84 -0.81
CA TYR A 164 -7.48 7.89 -1.05
C TYR A 164 -8.01 6.47 -1.09
N PHE A 165 -7.45 5.66 -1.95
CA PHE A 165 -7.81 4.25 -2.04
C PHE A 165 -6.59 3.33 -2.11
N ILE A 166 -6.76 2.11 -1.66
CA ILE A 166 -5.81 1.01 -1.77
C ILE A 166 -6.55 -0.16 -2.43
N CYS A 167 -5.89 -0.83 -3.37
CA CYS A 167 -6.41 -2.03 -4.01
C CYS A 167 -5.71 -3.25 -3.43
N MET A 168 -6.48 -4.26 -3.04
CA MET A 168 -5.98 -5.55 -2.55
C MET A 168 -6.72 -6.67 -3.27
N ASP A 169 -6.02 -7.76 -3.56
CA ASP A 169 -6.65 -8.96 -4.13
C ASP A 169 -7.36 -9.76 -3.04
N ALA A 170 -8.46 -10.43 -3.40
CA ALA A 170 -9.26 -11.22 -2.47
C ALA A 170 -8.55 -12.53 -2.02
N ASP A 171 -7.52 -12.95 -2.72
CA ASP A 171 -6.71 -14.15 -2.48
C ASP A 171 -5.35 -13.85 -1.80
N SER A 172 -5.15 -12.65 -1.26
CA SER A 172 -3.86 -12.17 -0.68
C SER A 172 -3.74 -12.43 0.80
#